data_7beebe3984dfec19ce247497166ca34d
#
_entry.id   7beebe3984dfec19ce247497166ca34d
#
_cell.length_a   1.000
_cell.length_b   1.000
_cell.length_c   1.000
_cell.angle_alpha   90.00
_cell.angle_beta   90.00
_cell.angle_gamma   90.00
#
_symmetry.space_group_name_H-M   'P 1'
#
loop_
_entity.id
_entity.type
_entity.pdbx_description
1 polymer ?
#
loop_
_entity_poly.entity_id
_entity_poly.type
_entity_poly.pdbx_seq_one_letter_code
_entity_poly.pdbx_strand_id
1 'polypeptide(L)'
;LIPVFAPLEGILYRDVVAAQPRRLPIIHFDGGGIPNESFDFDSTLVGENVGILHIRSVHDFDGTYNALGASAADIATLADPQQTAASDRPARFLRIVKAVSIPDDDVLDLNGAAFGVSAQQGMREIIGYAPIEPDGSVRVMVPANIPFTISVLDENGKRISARHQNWLQLRPGEIMNCGGCHDPANATSHGRFDAFNTLNAGAPVDGYIFPNTETFFADPGETMAEARTRIDPTSLEPGVDIHYQDVWTNETAASRMKDTAFDYNYADLDPTLTAPASVACQSNWDTLCRIVINYQDHIHPLWNVTRDLGGVDKTCTSCHNNRDGAGADMEPAGQLDLSDGVSDINPDHFKSYRELFSGDDAEILDAGGTLIKQQAVDPLTGTPLFALDANGDPDPLQPIFVRAPGPSMRVAGAIASSRFFSRFENPGDADHFGTLS
;
A
#
# COMPACT_ATOMS: atom_id res chain seq x y z
N LEU A 1 10.06 22.22 -30.42
CA LEU A 1 9.59 21.03 -31.15
C LEU A 1 10.18 21.07 -32.57
N ILE A 2 10.98 20.09 -32.90
CA ILE A 2 11.53 19.91 -34.27
C ILE A 2 10.63 18.87 -34.95
N PRO A 3 9.92 19.20 -36.05
CA PRO A 3 9.12 18.23 -36.75
C PRO A 3 10.05 17.19 -37.41
N VAL A 4 9.81 15.91 -37.11
CA VAL A 4 10.60 14.79 -37.66
C VAL A 4 10.08 14.41 -39.05
N PHE A 5 8.78 14.54 -39.29
CA PHE A 5 8.12 14.32 -40.57
C PHE A 5 7.02 15.34 -40.82
N ALA A 6 6.81 15.67 -42.09
CA ALA A 6 5.59 16.35 -42.50
C ALA A 6 4.43 15.34 -42.46
N PRO A 7 3.33 15.62 -41.81
CA PRO A 7 2.19 14.70 -41.81
C PRO A 7 1.62 14.56 -43.23
N LEU A 8 1.41 13.33 -43.65
CA LEU A 8 0.69 13.01 -44.88
C LEU A 8 -0.77 12.75 -44.54
N GLU A 9 -1.68 13.33 -45.32
CA GLU A 9 -3.11 13.15 -45.11
C GLU A 9 -3.49 11.66 -45.17
N GLY A 10 -4.23 11.18 -44.19
CA GLY A 10 -4.65 9.78 -44.06
C GLY A 10 -3.61 8.83 -43.46
N ILE A 11 -2.45 9.33 -43.01
CA ILE A 11 -1.44 8.51 -42.33
C ILE A 11 -1.31 8.97 -40.88
N LEU A 12 -1.49 8.01 -39.94
CA LEU A 12 -1.23 8.20 -38.54
C LEU A 12 0.13 7.59 -38.16
N TYR A 13 1.06 8.42 -37.72
CA TYR A 13 2.33 7.95 -37.16
C TYR A 13 2.13 7.66 -35.69
N ARG A 14 2.40 6.42 -35.28
CA ARG A 14 2.32 5.98 -33.88
C ARG A 14 3.69 5.50 -33.43
N ASP A 15 3.95 5.58 -32.13
CA ASP A 15 5.14 5.01 -31.50
C ASP A 15 6.45 5.47 -32.11
N VAL A 16 6.56 6.77 -32.42
CA VAL A 16 7.77 7.37 -32.99
C VAL A 16 8.89 7.31 -31.95
N VAL A 17 9.94 6.54 -32.24
CA VAL A 17 11.11 6.42 -31.37
C VAL A 17 12.28 7.17 -32.03
N ALA A 18 12.88 8.11 -31.33
CA ALA A 18 14.11 8.77 -31.76
C ALA A 18 15.29 7.79 -31.61
N ALA A 19 15.96 7.48 -32.70
CA ALA A 19 17.26 6.79 -32.67
C ALA A 19 18.32 7.76 -32.15
N GLN A 20 18.62 7.67 -30.85
CA GLN A 20 19.69 8.43 -30.21
C GLN A 20 20.84 7.50 -29.83
N PRO A 21 22.10 7.98 -29.85
CA PRO A 21 23.19 7.23 -29.24
C PRO A 21 22.83 6.96 -27.77
N ARG A 22 22.64 5.70 -27.45
CA ARG A 22 22.45 5.24 -26.07
C ARG A 22 23.73 4.53 -25.65
N ARG A 23 24.08 4.56 -24.38
CA ARG A 23 24.96 3.53 -23.86
C ARG A 23 24.35 2.20 -24.26
N LEU A 24 25.15 1.32 -24.83
CA LEU A 24 24.71 -0.05 -25.12
C LEU A 24 24.07 -0.59 -23.84
N PRO A 25 22.81 -1.08 -23.87
CA PRO A 25 22.29 -1.80 -22.73
C PRO A 25 23.27 -2.91 -22.42
N ILE A 26 23.48 -3.23 -21.15
CA ILE A 26 24.26 -4.40 -20.78
C ILE A 26 23.58 -5.58 -21.46
N ILE A 27 24.22 -6.10 -22.51
CA ILE A 27 23.68 -7.22 -23.26
C ILE A 27 24.02 -8.45 -22.40
N HIS A 28 23.03 -9.02 -21.78
CA HIS A 28 23.18 -10.35 -21.21
C HIS A 28 23.35 -11.33 -22.36
N PHE A 29 24.54 -11.81 -22.57
CA PHE A 29 24.80 -12.94 -23.48
C PHE A 29 24.46 -14.21 -22.69
N ASP A 30 23.49 -14.96 -23.20
CA ASP A 30 23.28 -16.33 -22.77
C ASP A 30 24.57 -17.11 -23.06
N GLY A 31 25.41 -17.29 -22.05
CA GLY A 31 26.51 -18.27 -22.11
C GLY A 31 27.92 -17.80 -22.32
N GLY A 32 28.32 -16.64 -21.95
CA GLY A 32 29.73 -16.37 -21.96
C GLY A 32 30.19 -14.92 -21.82
N GLY A 33 30.64 -14.59 -20.68
CA GLY A 33 31.43 -13.40 -20.41
C GLY A 33 30.63 -12.13 -20.29
N ILE A 34 30.45 -11.68 -19.07
CA ILE A 34 29.89 -10.39 -18.72
C ILE A 34 30.96 -9.33 -19.03
N PRO A 35 30.72 -8.37 -19.93
CA PRO A 35 31.65 -7.27 -20.11
C PRO A 35 31.51 -6.30 -18.95
N ASN A 36 32.51 -6.23 -18.14
CA ASN A 36 32.65 -5.28 -17.02
C ASN A 36 31.46 -5.22 -16.05
N GLU A 37 31.68 -5.71 -14.86
CA GLU A 37 30.84 -5.41 -13.69
C GLU A 37 30.68 -3.89 -13.63
N SER A 38 29.51 -3.40 -14.01
CA SER A 38 29.13 -2.04 -13.69
C SER A 38 28.63 -2.04 -12.25
N PHE A 39 28.77 -0.93 -11.55
CA PHE A 39 28.19 -0.75 -10.19
C PHE A 39 26.67 -1.01 -10.15
N ASP A 40 26.02 -1.15 -11.30
CA ASP A 40 24.60 -1.33 -11.45
C ASP A 40 24.20 -2.78 -11.79
N PHE A 41 25.13 -3.75 -11.68
CA PHE A 41 24.88 -5.13 -12.01
C PHE A 41 25.66 -6.09 -11.10
N ASP A 42 24.95 -7.06 -10.54
CA ASP A 42 25.53 -8.14 -9.75
C ASP A 42 25.20 -9.49 -10.38
N SER A 43 26.23 -10.16 -10.92
CA SER A 43 26.09 -11.45 -11.62
C SER A 43 25.67 -12.58 -10.70
N THR A 44 25.90 -12.49 -9.40
CA THR A 44 25.55 -13.55 -8.42
C THR A 44 24.02 -13.65 -8.27
N LEU A 45 23.30 -12.55 -8.41
CA LEU A 45 21.85 -12.49 -8.30
C LEU A 45 21.10 -12.97 -9.53
N VAL A 46 21.80 -13.17 -10.65
CA VAL A 46 21.17 -13.67 -11.90
C VAL A 46 20.60 -15.07 -11.69
N GLY A 47 21.37 -15.95 -11.03
CA GLY A 47 20.95 -17.32 -10.73
C GLY A 47 19.73 -17.41 -9.82
N GLU A 48 19.53 -16.42 -8.98
CA GLU A 48 18.40 -16.31 -8.06
C GLU A 48 17.19 -15.62 -8.69
N ASN A 49 17.33 -15.11 -9.92
CA ASN A 49 16.29 -14.36 -10.64
C ASN A 49 15.76 -13.15 -9.85
N VAL A 50 16.67 -12.42 -9.21
CA VAL A 50 16.38 -11.19 -8.46
C VAL A 50 17.18 -10.02 -8.99
N GLY A 51 16.70 -8.80 -8.69
CA GLY A 51 17.46 -7.57 -8.76
C GLY A 51 17.41 -6.84 -7.42
N ILE A 52 18.16 -5.77 -7.28
CA ILE A 52 18.18 -4.93 -6.08
C ILE A 52 17.54 -3.58 -6.39
N LEU A 53 16.57 -3.19 -5.59
CA LEU A 53 16.10 -1.81 -5.51
C LEU A 53 16.88 -1.10 -4.40
N HIS A 54 17.60 -0.04 -4.77
CA HIS A 54 18.28 0.84 -3.83
C HIS A 54 17.73 2.25 -3.97
N ILE A 55 17.20 2.79 -2.87
CA ILE A 55 16.72 4.17 -2.75
C ILE A 55 17.64 4.86 -1.73
N ARG A 56 18.32 5.93 -2.13
CA ARG A 56 19.25 6.62 -1.23
C ARG A 56 18.56 7.29 -0.06
N SER A 57 17.40 7.91 -0.29
CA SER A 57 16.53 8.36 0.81
C SER A 57 15.11 8.60 0.34
N VAL A 58 14.13 8.05 1.05
CA VAL A 58 12.70 8.33 0.82
C VAL A 58 12.33 9.78 1.18
N HIS A 59 13.22 10.52 1.83
CA HIS A 59 13.06 11.93 2.21
C HIS A 59 13.62 12.90 1.16
N ASP A 60 14.27 12.40 0.11
CA ASP A 60 14.75 13.19 -1.02
C ASP A 60 13.71 13.19 -2.14
N PHE A 61 13.10 14.34 -2.41
CA PHE A 61 12.12 14.53 -3.48
C PHE A 61 12.73 15.40 -4.58
N ASP A 62 13.37 14.76 -5.54
CA ASP A 62 14.05 15.44 -6.67
C ASP A 62 15.02 16.54 -6.17
N GLY A 63 15.81 16.25 -5.15
CA GLY A 63 16.77 17.21 -4.56
C GLY A 63 16.14 18.16 -3.53
N THR A 64 14.91 17.93 -3.11
CA THR A 64 14.23 18.72 -2.06
C THR A 64 13.90 17.82 -0.87
N TYR A 65 14.29 18.25 0.34
CA TYR A 65 13.97 17.50 1.55
C TYR A 65 12.48 17.50 1.85
N ASN A 66 11.92 16.31 2.07
CA ASN A 66 10.55 16.12 2.54
C ASN A 66 10.57 15.31 3.83
N ALA A 67 10.13 15.94 4.90
CA ALA A 67 10.13 15.32 6.23
C ALA A 67 9.18 14.12 6.37
N LEU A 68 8.19 13.94 5.49
CA LEU A 68 7.13 12.91 5.58
C LEU A 68 6.43 12.87 6.95
N GLY A 69 6.38 14.02 7.64
CA GLY A 69 5.82 14.15 8.99
C GLY A 69 6.83 14.12 10.14
N ALA A 70 8.14 13.90 9.87
CA ALA A 70 9.19 14.03 10.87
C ALA A 70 9.38 15.49 11.31
N SER A 71 9.90 15.69 12.51
CA SER A 71 10.29 17.01 12.99
C SER A 71 11.71 17.44 12.59
N ALA A 72 12.54 16.50 12.12
CA ALA A 72 13.91 16.74 11.71
C ALA A 72 14.00 17.67 10.49
N ALA A 73 15.01 18.53 10.48
CA ALA A 73 15.18 19.55 9.45
C ALA A 73 15.82 19.02 8.15
N ASP A 74 16.56 17.93 8.24
CA ASP A 74 17.29 17.31 7.13
C ASP A 74 17.59 15.83 7.39
N ILE A 75 18.15 15.17 6.39
CA ILE A 75 18.48 13.73 6.45
C ILE A 75 19.57 13.44 7.49
N ALA A 76 20.54 14.32 7.66
CA ALA A 76 21.61 14.10 8.64
C ALA A 76 21.06 14.12 10.08
N THR A 77 20.12 15.02 10.36
CA THR A 77 19.40 15.08 11.65
C THR A 77 18.53 13.84 11.87
N LEU A 78 17.86 13.34 10.81
CA LEU A 78 17.08 12.10 10.88
C LEU A 78 17.95 10.88 11.18
N ALA A 79 19.14 10.81 10.54
CA ALA A 79 20.06 9.69 10.64
C ALA A 79 20.76 9.58 11.99
N ASP A 80 20.85 10.69 12.73
CA ASP A 80 21.57 10.76 14.00
C ASP A 80 20.67 10.32 15.17
N PRO A 81 20.95 9.15 15.80
CA PRO A 81 20.15 8.66 16.92
C PRO A 81 20.13 9.56 18.14
N GLN A 82 21.11 10.48 18.30
CA GLN A 82 21.11 11.45 19.38
C GLN A 82 20.04 12.54 19.16
N GLN A 83 19.75 12.86 17.90
CA GLN A 83 18.84 13.94 17.53
C GLN A 83 17.43 13.45 17.26
N THR A 84 17.28 12.22 16.73
CA THR A 84 15.99 11.71 16.28
C THR A 84 15.78 10.26 16.74
N ALA A 85 14.77 10.05 17.56
CA ALA A 85 14.30 8.71 17.92
C ALA A 85 13.49 8.07 16.79
N ALA A 86 13.29 6.76 16.83
CA ALA A 86 12.47 6.08 15.83
C ALA A 86 11.02 6.57 15.82
N SER A 87 10.45 6.89 16.99
CA SER A 87 9.10 7.48 17.11
C SER A 87 8.95 8.80 16.33
N ASP A 88 10.05 9.51 16.11
CA ASP A 88 10.07 10.79 15.40
C ASP A 88 10.39 10.64 13.90
N ARG A 89 10.57 9.39 13.44
CA ARG A 89 10.77 9.02 12.03
C ARG A 89 9.54 8.28 11.50
N PRO A 90 8.55 8.96 10.90
CA PRO A 90 7.33 8.31 10.41
C PRO A 90 7.56 7.29 9.30
N ALA A 91 8.56 7.49 8.43
CA ALA A 91 8.92 6.52 7.39
C ALA A 91 9.70 5.35 8.01
N ARG A 92 9.04 4.19 8.13
CA ARG A 92 9.60 3.02 8.84
C ARG A 92 9.82 1.82 7.94
N PHE A 93 8.92 1.57 7.00
CA PHE A 93 8.98 0.42 6.13
C PHE A 93 8.65 0.77 4.69
N LEU A 94 9.27 0.04 3.77
CA LEU A 94 8.89 0.01 2.37
C LEU A 94 8.08 -1.26 2.11
N ARG A 95 6.87 -1.11 1.59
CA ARG A 95 6.06 -2.21 1.10
C ARG A 95 6.22 -2.33 -0.40
N ILE A 96 6.51 -3.54 -0.89
CA ILE A 96 6.67 -3.86 -2.30
C ILE A 96 5.46 -4.65 -2.76
N VAL A 97 4.81 -4.17 -3.82
CA VAL A 97 3.56 -4.75 -4.34
C VAL A 97 3.72 -5.06 -5.82
N LYS A 98 3.39 -6.27 -6.24
CA LYS A 98 3.43 -6.66 -7.65
C LYS A 98 2.04 -6.61 -8.30
N ALA A 99 2.02 -6.46 -9.61
CA ALA A 99 0.84 -6.70 -10.42
C ALA A 99 0.56 -8.21 -10.53
N VAL A 100 -0.70 -8.59 -10.51
CA VAL A 100 -1.16 -9.95 -10.80
C VAL A 100 -1.59 -10.00 -12.26
N SER A 101 -1.10 -10.99 -12.99
CA SER A 101 -1.54 -11.22 -14.36
C SER A 101 -3.00 -11.67 -14.38
N ILE A 102 -3.77 -11.07 -15.26
CA ILE A 102 -5.15 -11.51 -15.55
C ILE A 102 -5.04 -12.60 -16.61
N PRO A 103 -5.74 -13.73 -16.44
CA PRO A 103 -5.85 -14.74 -17.49
C PRO A 103 -6.38 -14.13 -18.79
N ASP A 104 -6.04 -14.74 -19.91
CA ASP A 104 -6.68 -14.45 -21.20
C ASP A 104 -8.16 -14.82 -21.13
N ASP A 105 -9.02 -14.01 -21.72
CA ASP A 105 -10.49 -14.22 -21.71
C ASP A 105 -10.89 -15.58 -22.32
N ASP A 106 -10.08 -16.12 -23.24
CA ASP A 106 -10.26 -17.46 -23.81
C ASP A 106 -9.95 -18.58 -22.81
N VAL A 107 -9.19 -18.28 -21.74
CA VAL A 107 -8.85 -19.23 -20.66
C VAL A 107 -9.81 -19.10 -19.49
N LEU A 108 -10.08 -17.89 -19.06
CA LEU A 108 -11.01 -17.57 -17.98
C LEU A 108 -11.48 -16.12 -18.13
N ASP A 109 -12.71 -15.97 -18.59
CA ASP A 109 -13.38 -14.66 -18.64
C ASP A 109 -13.68 -14.18 -17.21
N LEU A 110 -12.91 -13.20 -16.77
CA LEU A 110 -13.08 -12.56 -15.48
C LEU A 110 -13.96 -11.31 -15.64
N ASN A 111 -15.17 -11.42 -15.13
CA ASN A 111 -16.08 -10.28 -15.07
C ASN A 111 -15.39 -9.08 -14.38
N GLY A 112 -15.65 -7.87 -14.88
CA GLY A 112 -15.15 -6.64 -14.27
C GLY A 112 -15.49 -6.49 -12.79
N ALA A 113 -16.58 -7.09 -12.33
CA ALA A 113 -16.96 -7.14 -10.91
C ALA A 113 -15.97 -7.94 -10.03
N ALA A 114 -15.23 -8.89 -10.60
CA ALA A 114 -14.22 -9.66 -9.87
C ALA A 114 -13.07 -8.76 -9.32
N PHE A 115 -12.87 -7.58 -9.90
CA PHE A 115 -11.91 -6.59 -9.43
C PHE A 115 -12.51 -5.61 -8.40
N GLY A 116 -13.76 -5.79 -8.05
CA GLY A 116 -14.51 -4.91 -7.17
C GLY A 116 -14.55 -3.47 -7.68
N VAL A 117 -14.69 -2.54 -6.76
CA VAL A 117 -14.72 -1.09 -7.08
C VAL A 117 -13.34 -0.55 -7.46
N SER A 118 -12.27 -1.33 -7.35
CA SER A 118 -10.90 -0.96 -7.72
C SER A 118 -10.44 -1.57 -9.05
N ALA A 119 -11.36 -1.97 -9.92
CA ALA A 119 -11.07 -2.62 -11.21
C ALA A 119 -9.99 -1.92 -12.04
N GLN A 120 -10.00 -0.60 -12.10
CA GLN A 120 -8.99 0.19 -12.83
C GLN A 120 -7.56 0.06 -12.27
N GLN A 121 -7.41 -0.49 -11.08
CA GLN A 121 -6.12 -0.63 -10.41
C GLN A 121 -5.56 -2.05 -10.52
N GLY A 122 -6.33 -2.96 -11.04
CA GLY A 122 -6.00 -4.37 -11.21
C GLY A 122 -5.81 -5.11 -9.87
N MET A 123 -5.60 -6.40 -9.98
CA MET A 123 -5.22 -7.26 -8.86
C MET A 123 -3.77 -7.00 -8.45
N ARG A 124 -3.48 -7.12 -7.15
CA ARG A 124 -2.17 -6.87 -6.58
C ARG A 124 -1.86 -7.88 -5.50
N GLU A 125 -0.60 -8.23 -5.38
CA GLU A 125 -0.06 -9.04 -4.29
C GLU A 125 1.11 -8.31 -3.67
N ILE A 126 1.32 -8.48 -2.36
CA ILE A 126 2.48 -7.92 -1.69
C ILE A 126 3.63 -8.93 -1.83
N ILE A 127 4.80 -8.46 -2.25
CA ILE A 127 6.03 -9.25 -2.30
C ILE A 127 6.65 -9.37 -0.92
N GLY A 128 6.62 -8.27 -0.17
CA GLY A 128 7.16 -8.19 1.18
C GLY A 128 7.37 -6.76 1.64
N TYR A 129 8.01 -6.67 2.81
CA TYR A 129 8.34 -5.44 3.50
C TYR A 129 9.85 -5.35 3.71
N ALA A 130 10.40 -4.16 3.62
CA ALA A 130 11.80 -3.89 3.96
C ALA A 130 11.88 -2.71 4.94
N PRO A 131 12.80 -2.71 5.90
CA PRO A 131 12.99 -1.56 6.78
C PRO A 131 13.51 -0.37 5.98
N ILE A 132 13.10 0.83 6.40
CA ILE A 132 13.70 2.09 5.97
C ILE A 132 14.69 2.47 7.06
N GLU A 133 15.96 2.66 6.67
CA GLU A 133 17.01 3.02 7.60
C GLU A 133 16.87 4.46 8.09
N PRO A 134 17.54 4.87 9.19
CA PRO A 134 17.37 6.21 9.76
C PRO A 134 17.63 7.36 8.81
N ASP A 135 18.54 7.21 7.83
CA ASP A 135 18.81 8.21 6.79
C ASP A 135 17.77 8.19 5.65
N GLY A 136 16.71 7.38 5.79
CA GLY A 136 15.67 7.19 4.78
C GLY A 136 16.08 6.24 3.65
N SER A 137 17.25 5.63 3.71
CA SER A 137 17.70 4.70 2.67
C SER A 137 17.04 3.34 2.79
N VAL A 138 16.91 2.67 1.65
CA VAL A 138 16.39 1.31 1.53
C VAL A 138 17.20 0.56 0.50
N ARG A 139 17.56 -0.68 0.81
CA ARG A 139 18.17 -1.59 -0.16
C ARG A 139 17.57 -2.98 0.00
N VAL A 140 16.91 -3.49 -1.04
CA VAL A 140 16.11 -4.70 -0.96
C VAL A 140 16.10 -5.49 -2.25
N MET A 141 16.14 -6.82 -2.16
CA MET A 141 15.90 -7.71 -3.30
C MET A 141 14.45 -7.65 -3.76
N VAL A 142 14.27 -7.71 -5.07
CA VAL A 142 12.97 -7.79 -5.71
C VAL A 142 13.03 -8.87 -6.79
N PRO A 143 12.02 -9.73 -6.93
CA PRO A 143 11.97 -10.70 -8.02
C PRO A 143 12.10 -10.01 -9.37
N ALA A 144 12.99 -10.53 -10.22
CA ALA A 144 13.24 -9.94 -11.52
C ALA A 144 12.10 -10.20 -12.51
N ASN A 145 12.02 -9.37 -13.55
CA ASN A 145 11.03 -9.44 -14.63
C ASN A 145 9.56 -9.39 -14.18
N ILE A 146 9.31 -8.88 -12.97
CA ILE A 146 7.97 -8.69 -12.42
C ILE A 146 7.69 -7.19 -12.28
N PRO A 147 6.55 -6.69 -12.80
CA PRO A 147 6.17 -5.31 -12.56
C PRO A 147 5.76 -5.13 -11.08
N PHE A 148 6.38 -4.18 -10.43
CA PHE A 148 6.11 -3.86 -9.01
C PHE A 148 5.96 -2.36 -8.77
N THR A 149 5.40 -2.02 -7.65
CA THR A 149 5.28 -0.66 -7.13
C THR A 149 5.60 -0.64 -5.64
N ILE A 150 5.87 0.53 -5.09
CA ILE A 150 6.31 0.69 -3.70
C ILE A 150 5.40 1.62 -2.92
N SER A 151 5.44 1.50 -1.61
CA SER A 151 4.75 2.40 -0.69
C SER A 151 5.58 2.56 0.59
N VAL A 152 5.72 3.80 1.06
CA VAL A 152 6.31 4.09 2.37
C VAL A 152 5.24 3.97 3.44
N LEU A 153 5.54 3.23 4.49
CA LEU A 153 4.65 2.96 5.62
C LEU A 153 5.24 3.52 6.91
N ASP A 154 4.34 3.88 7.84
CA ASP A 154 4.72 4.22 9.21
C ASP A 154 4.91 2.96 10.09
N GLU A 155 5.12 3.16 11.38
CA GLU A 155 5.32 2.10 12.36
C GLU A 155 4.12 1.15 12.50
N ASN A 156 2.91 1.61 12.17
CA ASN A 156 1.68 0.83 12.22
C ASN A 156 1.33 0.17 10.87
N GLY A 157 2.27 0.18 9.90
CA GLY A 157 2.01 -0.34 8.57
C GLY A 157 1.08 0.53 7.71
N LYS A 158 0.72 1.72 8.17
CA LYS A 158 -0.13 2.66 7.45
C LYS A 158 0.69 3.41 6.39
N ARG A 159 0.18 3.46 5.16
CA ARG A 159 0.86 4.18 4.08
C ARG A 159 0.83 5.70 4.32
N ILE A 160 2.00 6.32 4.32
CA ILE A 160 2.20 7.77 4.45
C ILE A 160 2.63 8.45 3.15
N SER A 161 3.15 7.71 2.18
CA SER A 161 3.47 8.23 0.86
C SER A 161 2.23 8.37 -0.03
N ALA A 162 2.32 9.20 -1.06
CA ALA A 162 1.38 9.14 -2.18
C ALA A 162 1.38 7.73 -2.79
N ARG A 163 0.28 7.37 -3.48
CA ARG A 163 0.23 6.08 -4.17
C ARG A 163 1.13 6.13 -5.40
N HIS A 164 2.10 5.23 -5.47
CA HIS A 164 2.91 5.05 -6.67
C HIS A 164 2.04 4.38 -7.76
N GLN A 165 1.79 5.07 -8.85
CA GLN A 165 0.87 4.63 -9.89
C GLN A 165 1.56 3.90 -11.04
N ASN A 166 2.85 4.16 -11.25
CA ASN A 166 3.64 3.52 -12.28
C ASN A 166 4.23 2.20 -11.78
N TRP A 167 4.52 1.31 -12.72
CA TRP A 167 5.16 0.04 -12.45
C TRP A 167 6.65 0.14 -12.72
N LEU A 168 7.45 -0.33 -11.78
CA LEU A 168 8.88 -0.56 -11.91
C LEU A 168 9.13 -2.01 -12.31
N GLN A 169 10.26 -2.29 -12.89
CA GLN A 169 10.69 -3.64 -13.21
C GLN A 169 12.22 -3.70 -13.22
N LEU A 170 12.77 -4.77 -12.66
CA LEU A 170 14.20 -5.06 -12.65
C LEU A 170 14.51 -6.27 -13.54
N ARG A 171 15.70 -6.29 -14.11
CA ARG A 171 16.26 -7.48 -14.76
C ARG A 171 16.98 -8.33 -13.72
N PRO A 172 17.21 -9.63 -14.01
CA PRO A 172 18.07 -10.43 -13.14
C PRO A 172 19.46 -9.79 -13.01
N GLY A 173 19.92 -9.62 -11.77
CA GLY A 173 21.22 -9.00 -11.46
C GLY A 173 21.25 -7.47 -11.54
N GLU A 174 20.18 -6.81 -11.93
CA GLU A 174 20.15 -5.34 -12.02
C GLU A 174 20.08 -4.71 -10.62
N ILE A 175 20.90 -3.68 -10.41
CA ILE A 175 20.81 -2.81 -9.24
C ILE A 175 20.24 -1.48 -9.70
N MET A 176 18.98 -1.22 -9.35
CA MET A 176 18.31 0.04 -9.63
C MET A 176 18.62 1.05 -8.53
N ASN A 177 19.43 2.06 -8.85
CA ASN A 177 19.76 3.14 -7.94
C ASN A 177 18.83 4.34 -8.17
N CYS A 178 18.11 4.72 -7.12
CA CYS A 178 17.26 5.90 -7.08
C CYS A 178 17.80 6.90 -6.06
N GLY A 179 17.89 8.19 -6.40
CA GLY A 179 18.26 9.25 -5.46
C GLY A 179 17.24 9.36 -4.31
N GLY A 180 15.97 9.19 -4.65
CA GLY A 180 14.87 9.27 -3.71
C GLY A 180 13.52 9.11 -4.36
N CYS A 181 12.51 9.74 -3.79
CA CYS A 181 11.17 9.90 -4.36
C CYS A 181 11.16 11.03 -5.40
N HIS A 182 10.01 11.30 -5.98
CA HIS A 182 9.85 12.36 -6.99
C HIS A 182 8.61 13.20 -6.72
N ASP A 183 8.65 14.44 -7.17
CA ASP A 183 7.49 15.32 -7.19
C ASP A 183 6.76 15.16 -8.53
N PRO A 184 5.50 14.70 -8.55
CA PRO A 184 4.74 14.53 -9.79
C PRO A 184 4.49 15.85 -10.54
N ALA A 185 4.65 16.99 -9.89
CA ALA A 185 4.56 18.30 -10.53
C ALA A 185 5.83 18.72 -11.25
N ASN A 186 6.95 18.00 -11.04
CA ASN A 186 8.22 18.31 -11.69
C ASN A 186 8.20 17.83 -13.15
N ALA A 187 8.61 18.70 -14.07
CA ALA A 187 8.61 18.41 -15.51
C ALA A 187 9.82 17.57 -15.98
N THR A 188 10.79 17.33 -15.11
CA THR A 188 11.99 16.55 -15.42
C THR A 188 11.80 15.06 -15.13
N SER A 189 12.70 14.21 -15.65
CA SER A 189 12.69 12.78 -15.33
C SER A 189 12.99 12.58 -13.84
N HIS A 190 12.09 11.90 -13.14
CA HIS A 190 12.13 11.73 -11.70
C HIS A 190 12.94 10.50 -11.27
N GLY A 191 13.38 10.52 -10.01
CA GLY A 191 13.95 9.36 -9.32
C GLY A 191 15.27 8.85 -9.89
N ARG A 192 15.72 9.40 -10.99
CA ARG A 192 16.99 9.01 -11.59
C ARG A 192 18.15 9.61 -10.80
N PHE A 193 19.09 8.77 -10.47
CA PHE A 193 20.29 9.15 -9.71
C PHE A 193 21.10 10.29 -10.37
N ASP A 194 21.03 10.40 -11.69
CA ASP A 194 21.74 11.40 -12.48
C ASP A 194 20.95 12.68 -12.79
N ALA A 195 19.66 12.73 -12.43
CA ALA A 195 18.79 13.86 -12.70
C ALA A 195 18.95 15.01 -11.71
N PHE A 196 19.17 14.68 -10.43
CA PHE A 196 19.37 15.63 -9.33
C PHE A 196 20.51 15.15 -8.43
N ASN A 197 21.19 16.09 -7.80
CA ASN A 197 22.13 15.76 -6.74
C ASN A 197 21.35 15.20 -5.54
N THR A 198 21.75 14.02 -5.07
CA THR A 198 21.14 13.44 -3.88
C THR A 198 21.38 14.28 -2.64
N LEU A 199 20.35 14.40 -1.80
CA LEU A 199 20.47 15.03 -0.47
C LEU A 199 21.11 14.10 0.57
N ASN A 200 21.07 12.78 0.36
CA ASN A 200 21.76 11.83 1.21
C ASN A 200 23.19 11.60 0.72
N ALA A 201 24.12 12.33 1.32
CA ALA A 201 25.54 12.21 0.98
C ALA A 201 26.12 10.82 1.39
N GLY A 202 25.42 10.08 2.25
CA GLY A 202 25.93 8.84 2.83
C GLY A 202 27.01 9.08 3.89
N ALA A 203 27.80 8.04 4.17
CA ALA A 203 28.87 8.11 5.17
C ALA A 203 29.93 9.17 4.85
N PRO A 204 30.49 9.83 5.90
CA PRO A 204 31.49 10.88 5.72
C PRO A 204 32.73 10.44 4.95
N VAL A 205 33.38 11.38 4.26
CA VAL A 205 34.58 11.11 3.42
C VAL A 205 35.78 10.63 4.24
N ASP A 206 35.91 11.07 5.50
CA ASP A 206 36.93 10.66 6.45
C ASP A 206 36.62 9.33 7.15
N GLY A 207 35.48 8.74 6.78
CA GLY A 207 35.18 7.35 6.89
C GLY A 207 34.81 6.85 8.26
N TYR A 208 34.07 5.83 8.27
CA TYR A 208 33.99 4.74 9.21
C TYR A 208 32.67 4.61 10.00
N ILE A 209 32.04 5.67 10.47
CA ILE A 209 30.88 5.53 11.35
C ILE A 209 29.91 6.69 11.10
N PHE A 210 28.63 6.36 10.98
CA PHE A 210 27.59 7.38 11.06
C PHE A 210 27.56 7.98 12.48
N PRO A 211 27.26 9.28 12.65
CA PRO A 211 27.25 9.92 13.96
C PRO A 211 26.37 9.19 14.98
N ASN A 212 26.91 8.98 16.19
CA ASN A 212 26.21 8.39 17.33
C ASN A 212 25.60 6.99 17.11
N THR A 213 26.06 6.29 16.05
CA THR A 213 25.61 4.94 15.74
C THR A 213 26.56 3.87 16.28
N GLU A 214 26.13 2.61 16.24
CA GLU A 214 27.00 1.47 16.45
C GLU A 214 28.12 1.45 15.41
N THR A 215 29.20 0.76 15.73
CA THR A 215 30.41 0.72 14.91
C THR A 215 30.19 -0.13 13.64
N PHE A 216 29.36 0.35 12.77
CA PHE A 216 29.27 -0.16 11.40
C PHE A 216 30.22 0.67 10.54
N PHE A 217 31.33 0.06 10.13
CA PHE A 217 32.26 0.72 9.24
C PHE A 217 31.64 0.85 7.84
N ALA A 218 31.33 2.06 7.47
CA ALA A 218 30.78 2.40 6.16
C ALA A 218 31.88 2.96 5.25
N ASP A 219 31.82 2.61 3.97
CA ASP A 219 32.66 3.24 2.96
C ASP A 219 32.18 4.68 2.68
N PRO A 220 33.07 5.60 2.28
CA PRO A 220 32.67 6.97 1.98
C PRO A 220 31.52 7.04 0.97
N GLY A 221 30.44 7.71 1.34
CA GLY A 221 29.26 7.87 0.50
C GLY A 221 28.27 6.72 0.53
N GLU A 222 28.56 5.61 1.24
CA GLU A 222 27.56 4.54 1.48
C GLU A 222 26.39 5.09 2.29
N THR A 223 25.18 4.73 1.90
CA THR A 223 23.98 4.93 2.72
C THR A 223 23.94 3.93 3.86
N MET A 224 23.11 4.18 4.88
CA MET A 224 22.94 3.22 5.97
C MET A 224 22.43 1.86 5.46
N ALA A 225 21.54 1.84 4.47
CA ALA A 225 21.07 0.59 3.88
C ALA A 225 22.18 -0.17 3.11
N GLU A 226 23.07 0.53 2.42
CA GLU A 226 24.23 -0.10 1.77
C GLU A 226 25.17 -0.72 2.80
N ALA A 227 25.54 0.04 3.84
CA ALA A 227 26.40 -0.44 4.90
C ALA A 227 25.81 -1.64 5.63
N ARG A 228 24.50 -1.60 5.97
CA ARG A 228 23.82 -2.69 6.62
C ARG A 228 23.80 -3.95 5.77
N THR A 229 23.41 -3.85 4.50
CA THR A 229 23.31 -5.02 3.62
C THR A 229 24.67 -5.61 3.24
N ARG A 230 25.73 -4.81 3.27
CA ARG A 230 27.11 -5.31 3.10
C ARG A 230 27.59 -6.10 4.32
N ILE A 231 27.22 -5.67 5.52
CA ILE A 231 27.61 -6.34 6.78
C ILE A 231 26.73 -7.58 7.03
N ASP A 232 25.44 -7.45 6.76
CA ASP A 232 24.45 -8.52 6.89
C ASP A 232 23.68 -8.70 5.58
N PRO A 233 24.15 -9.56 4.65
CA PRO A 233 23.50 -9.79 3.37
C PRO A 233 22.06 -10.31 3.49
N THR A 234 21.67 -10.94 4.61
CA THR A 234 20.30 -11.42 4.81
C THR A 234 19.30 -10.26 4.93
N SER A 235 19.76 -9.07 5.30
CA SER A 235 18.93 -7.87 5.35
C SER A 235 18.51 -7.34 3.97
N LEU A 236 19.02 -7.92 2.87
CA LEU A 236 18.54 -7.66 1.51
C LEU A 236 17.19 -8.33 1.24
N GLU A 237 16.87 -9.42 1.93
CA GLU A 237 15.63 -10.14 1.70
C GLU A 237 14.44 -9.36 2.29
N PRO A 238 13.36 -9.16 1.52
CA PRO A 238 12.14 -8.59 2.09
C PRO A 238 11.47 -9.62 3.00
N GLY A 239 10.95 -9.16 4.14
CA GLY A 239 10.13 -10.01 5.03
C GLY A 239 8.70 -10.11 4.55
N VAL A 240 8.02 -11.25 4.78
CA VAL A 240 6.56 -11.33 4.65
C VAL A 240 5.85 -10.69 5.84
N ASP A 241 6.51 -10.66 6.98
CA ASP A 241 6.08 -9.97 8.19
C ASP A 241 6.86 -8.66 8.38
N ILE A 242 6.38 -7.78 9.25
CA ILE A 242 7.05 -6.52 9.57
C ILE A 242 7.88 -6.73 10.83
N HIS A 243 9.19 -6.57 10.72
CA HIS A 243 10.11 -6.61 11.84
C HIS A 243 10.84 -5.28 11.98
N TYR A 244 10.86 -4.76 13.18
CA TYR A 244 11.66 -3.59 13.52
C TYR A 244 12.62 -3.88 14.63
N GLN A 245 13.89 -3.56 14.41
CA GLN A 245 14.94 -3.58 15.42
C GLN A 245 15.85 -2.38 15.22
N ASP A 246 16.11 -1.66 16.30
CA ASP A 246 17.09 -0.58 16.30
C ASP A 246 18.51 -1.16 16.33
N VAL A 247 19.10 -1.29 15.16
CA VAL A 247 20.48 -1.75 14.98
C VAL A 247 21.50 -0.62 14.98
N TRP A 248 21.01 0.64 14.88
CA TRP A 248 21.88 1.78 14.66
C TRP A 248 22.28 2.51 15.94
N THR A 249 21.38 2.67 16.90
CA THR A 249 21.64 3.48 18.09
C THR A 249 22.78 2.90 18.93
N ASN A 250 23.86 3.68 19.09
CA ASN A 250 24.84 3.44 20.13
C ASN A 250 24.40 4.17 21.40
N GLU A 251 23.97 3.44 22.41
CA GLU A 251 23.34 4.03 23.61
C GLU A 251 24.25 5.01 24.35
N THR A 252 25.55 4.74 24.36
CA THR A 252 26.53 5.63 25.02
C THR A 252 26.75 6.90 24.22
N ALA A 253 26.96 6.80 22.90
CA ALA A 253 27.22 7.94 22.06
C ALA A 253 25.98 8.81 21.89
N ALA A 254 24.83 8.20 21.68
CA ALA A 254 23.54 8.86 21.53
C ALA A 254 22.95 9.36 22.86
N SER A 255 23.49 8.93 24.00
CA SER A 255 22.96 9.22 25.34
C SER A 255 21.48 8.87 25.50
N ARG A 256 21.02 7.80 24.83
CA ARG A 256 19.67 7.27 24.90
C ARG A 256 19.66 5.75 24.68
N MET A 257 18.61 5.10 25.17
CA MET A 257 18.39 3.68 24.92
C MET A 257 18.03 3.44 23.45
N LYS A 258 18.28 2.22 22.97
CA LYS A 258 17.74 1.74 21.68
C LYS A 258 16.22 1.84 21.66
N ASP A 259 15.66 2.11 20.49
CA ASP A 259 14.22 2.09 20.31
C ASP A 259 13.69 0.65 20.48
N THR A 260 12.50 0.54 21.07
CA THR A 260 11.90 -0.77 21.33
C THR A 260 11.64 -1.52 20.03
N ALA A 261 12.13 -2.76 19.96
CA ALA A 261 11.83 -3.66 18.84
C ALA A 261 10.36 -4.09 18.87
N PHE A 262 9.79 -4.31 17.71
CA PHE A 262 8.44 -4.87 17.57
C PHE A 262 8.31 -5.69 16.29
N ASP A 263 7.34 -6.60 16.30
CA ASP A 263 7.02 -7.48 15.19
C ASP A 263 5.53 -7.44 14.93
N TYR A 264 5.14 -7.41 13.65
CA TYR A 264 3.76 -7.65 13.21
C TYR A 264 3.78 -8.87 12.30
N ASN A 265 3.37 -10.00 12.86
CA ASN A 265 3.35 -11.26 12.14
C ASN A 265 1.93 -11.60 11.71
N TYR A 266 1.75 -12.01 10.48
CA TYR A 266 0.45 -12.53 10.03
C TYR A 266 0.00 -13.76 10.82
N ALA A 267 0.93 -14.50 11.42
CA ALA A 267 0.63 -15.63 12.28
C ALA A 267 -0.02 -15.23 13.62
N ASP A 268 0.12 -13.97 14.04
CA ASP A 268 -0.47 -13.45 15.28
C ASP A 268 -1.91 -12.95 15.08
N LEU A 269 -2.40 -12.93 13.84
CA LEU A 269 -3.81 -12.68 13.54
C LEU A 269 -4.67 -13.82 14.11
N ASP A 270 -5.99 -13.61 14.15
CA ASP A 270 -6.92 -14.62 14.65
C ASP A 270 -6.59 -16.01 14.08
N PRO A 271 -6.37 -17.02 14.93
CA PRO A 271 -5.94 -18.36 14.49
C PRO A 271 -6.99 -19.09 13.63
N THR A 272 -8.21 -18.57 13.54
CA THR A 272 -9.25 -19.09 12.63
C THR A 272 -9.08 -18.60 11.21
N LEU A 273 -8.25 -17.56 10.99
CA LEU A 273 -7.98 -17.01 9.66
C LEU A 273 -6.89 -17.82 8.95
N THR A 274 -7.08 -18.01 7.65
CA THR A 274 -5.99 -18.52 6.79
C THR A 274 -4.89 -17.46 6.72
N ALA A 275 -3.64 -17.85 6.95
CA ALA A 275 -2.53 -16.92 6.81
C ALA A 275 -2.43 -16.42 5.36
N PRO A 276 -2.27 -15.10 5.13
CA PRO A 276 -2.18 -14.55 3.78
C PRO A 276 -0.86 -14.87 3.07
N ALA A 277 0.11 -15.43 3.79
CA ALA A 277 1.39 -15.92 3.26
C ALA A 277 1.62 -17.37 3.68
N SER A 278 2.40 -18.12 2.89
CA SER A 278 2.74 -19.50 3.24
C SER A 278 3.71 -19.53 4.42
N VAL A 279 3.62 -20.58 5.25
CA VAL A 279 4.55 -20.78 6.38
C VAL A 279 6.01 -20.89 5.92
N ALA A 280 6.26 -21.41 4.73
CA ALA A 280 7.60 -21.47 4.15
C ALA A 280 8.16 -20.05 3.93
N CYS A 281 7.36 -19.14 3.42
CA CYS A 281 7.75 -17.76 3.19
C CYS A 281 7.95 -16.95 4.49
N GLN A 282 7.26 -17.31 5.56
CA GLN A 282 7.49 -16.71 6.87
C GLN A 282 8.88 -17.10 7.45
N SER A 283 9.35 -18.29 7.12
CA SER A 283 10.64 -18.78 7.61
C SER A 283 11.80 -18.42 6.69
N ASN A 284 11.57 -18.35 5.39
CA ASN A 284 12.59 -18.11 4.38
C ASN A 284 11.95 -17.52 3.13
N TRP A 285 12.30 -16.28 2.84
CA TRP A 285 11.79 -15.60 1.66
C TRP A 285 12.41 -16.16 0.37
N ASP A 286 11.64 -16.26 -0.70
CA ASP A 286 12.10 -16.54 -2.05
C ASP A 286 11.31 -15.72 -3.08
N THR A 287 11.69 -15.82 -4.35
CA THR A 287 11.06 -15.05 -5.44
C THR A 287 9.62 -15.42 -5.73
N LEU A 288 9.11 -16.51 -5.17
CA LEU A 288 7.72 -16.96 -5.31
C LEU A 288 6.86 -16.55 -4.11
N CYS A 289 7.48 -16.03 -3.05
CA CYS A 289 6.75 -15.59 -1.87
C CYS A 289 5.78 -14.45 -2.19
N ARG A 290 4.57 -14.59 -1.68
CA ARG A 290 3.46 -13.64 -1.88
C ARG A 290 2.63 -13.54 -0.62
N ILE A 291 2.15 -12.34 -0.37
CA ILE A 291 1.15 -12.05 0.65
C ILE A 291 -0.11 -11.65 -0.12
N VAL A 292 -1.14 -12.48 -0.03
CA VAL A 292 -2.41 -12.32 -0.75
C VAL A 292 -3.49 -11.95 0.25
N ILE A 293 -3.87 -10.69 0.27
CA ILE A 293 -4.96 -10.22 1.13
C ILE A 293 -6.27 -10.37 0.37
N ASN A 294 -7.09 -11.33 0.80
CA ASN A 294 -8.44 -11.55 0.30
C ASN A 294 -9.45 -10.88 1.23
N TYR A 295 -10.43 -10.16 0.69
CA TYR A 295 -11.42 -9.48 1.52
C TYR A 295 -12.23 -10.46 2.38
N GLN A 296 -12.73 -11.51 1.76
CA GLN A 296 -13.61 -12.48 2.41
C GLN A 296 -12.87 -13.25 3.52
N ASP A 297 -11.64 -13.66 3.26
CA ASP A 297 -10.88 -14.55 4.15
C ASP A 297 -10.10 -13.78 5.24
N HIS A 298 -9.69 -12.53 4.97
CA HIS A 298 -8.76 -11.80 5.84
C HIS A 298 -9.32 -10.47 6.39
N ILE A 299 -10.23 -9.82 5.65
CA ILE A 299 -10.75 -8.51 6.06
C ILE A 299 -12.13 -8.65 6.70
N HIS A 300 -13.05 -9.36 6.02
CA HIS A 300 -14.41 -9.51 6.52
C HIS A 300 -14.48 -10.12 7.93
N PRO A 301 -13.71 -11.16 8.28
CA PRO A 301 -13.72 -11.72 9.63
C PRO A 301 -13.37 -10.73 10.73
N LEU A 302 -12.61 -9.67 10.42
CA LEU A 302 -12.28 -8.61 11.38
C LEU A 302 -13.53 -7.89 11.91
N TRP A 303 -14.62 -7.85 11.15
CA TRP A 303 -15.88 -7.26 11.61
C TRP A 303 -16.59 -8.10 12.66
N ASN A 304 -16.33 -9.43 12.65
CA ASN A 304 -16.89 -10.40 13.57
C ASN A 304 -16.01 -10.67 14.81
N VAL A 305 -14.79 -10.16 14.85
CA VAL A 305 -13.90 -10.31 16.02
C VAL A 305 -14.58 -9.70 17.25
N THR A 306 -14.72 -10.52 18.29
CA THR A 306 -15.30 -10.07 19.57
C THR A 306 -14.43 -8.99 20.20
N ARG A 307 -15.03 -7.86 20.50
CA ARG A 307 -14.39 -6.71 21.11
C ARG A 307 -15.16 -6.31 22.36
N ASP A 308 -14.64 -6.65 23.53
CA ASP A 308 -15.20 -6.19 24.82
C ASP A 308 -14.34 -5.03 25.34
N LEU A 309 -14.91 -3.86 25.39
CA LEU A 309 -14.29 -2.68 25.97
C LEU A 309 -15.04 -2.27 27.24
N GLY A 310 -14.51 -2.68 28.39
CA GLY A 310 -15.08 -2.35 29.69
C GLY A 310 -16.42 -3.01 29.97
N GLY A 311 -16.65 -4.23 29.48
CA GLY A 311 -17.89 -5.00 29.66
C GLY A 311 -18.99 -4.63 28.66
N VAL A 312 -18.66 -3.88 27.61
CA VAL A 312 -19.58 -3.53 26.52
C VAL A 312 -19.09 -4.20 25.23
N ASP A 313 -19.97 -4.95 24.60
CA ASP A 313 -19.68 -5.54 23.27
C ASP A 313 -19.56 -4.42 22.23
N LYS A 314 -18.39 -4.33 21.62
CA LYS A 314 -18.02 -3.40 20.54
C LYS A 314 -17.68 -4.16 19.24
N THR A 315 -18.12 -5.42 19.12
CA THR A 315 -18.02 -6.17 17.87
C THR A 315 -18.76 -5.41 16.77
N CYS A 316 -18.10 -5.17 15.63
CA CYS A 316 -18.67 -4.32 14.58
C CYS A 316 -20.05 -4.82 14.12
N THR A 317 -20.19 -6.13 13.92
CA THR A 317 -21.45 -6.75 13.49
C THR A 317 -22.53 -6.83 14.56
N SER A 318 -22.26 -6.49 15.83
CA SER A 318 -23.31 -6.37 16.84
C SER A 318 -24.22 -5.16 16.62
N CYS A 319 -23.71 -4.11 15.94
CA CYS A 319 -24.44 -2.90 15.59
C CYS A 319 -24.63 -2.74 14.06
N HIS A 320 -23.62 -3.14 13.26
CA HIS A 320 -23.61 -3.03 11.81
C HIS A 320 -24.08 -4.35 11.17
N ASN A 321 -25.33 -4.70 11.38
CA ASN A 321 -25.97 -5.93 10.91
C ASN A 321 -27.43 -5.66 10.62
N ASN A 322 -28.02 -6.38 9.69
CA ASN A 322 -29.45 -6.33 9.39
C ASN A 322 -30.29 -7.30 10.25
N ARG A 323 -29.65 -8.02 11.19
CA ARG A 323 -30.28 -8.92 12.15
C ARG A 323 -29.74 -8.68 13.55
N ASP A 324 -30.63 -8.70 14.55
CA ASP A 324 -30.21 -8.69 15.94
C ASP A 324 -29.73 -10.07 16.43
N GLY A 325 -29.25 -10.15 17.67
CA GLY A 325 -28.78 -11.40 18.26
C GLY A 325 -29.86 -12.49 18.44
N ALA A 326 -31.13 -12.16 18.29
CA ALA A 326 -32.26 -13.08 18.31
C ALA A 326 -32.71 -13.47 16.88
N GLY A 327 -32.12 -12.89 15.85
CA GLY A 327 -32.43 -13.14 14.46
C GLY A 327 -33.61 -12.32 13.91
N ALA A 328 -34.10 -11.33 14.68
CA ALA A 328 -35.11 -10.39 14.18
C ALA A 328 -34.46 -9.32 13.30
N ASP A 329 -35.23 -8.76 12.38
CA ASP A 329 -34.77 -7.68 11.52
C ASP A 329 -34.37 -6.46 12.33
N MET A 330 -33.26 -5.84 11.96
CA MET A 330 -32.67 -4.67 12.61
C MET A 330 -32.16 -3.67 11.57
N GLU A 331 -32.31 -2.38 11.82
CA GLU A 331 -31.66 -1.36 10.98
C GLU A 331 -30.16 -1.35 11.26
N PRO A 332 -29.30 -1.55 10.24
CA PRO A 332 -27.86 -1.46 10.46
C PRO A 332 -27.45 -0.07 10.93
N ALA A 333 -26.62 0.01 11.97
CA ALA A 333 -26.15 1.28 12.49
C ALA A 333 -25.46 2.11 11.42
N GLY A 334 -25.92 3.36 11.24
CA GLY A 334 -25.41 4.24 10.19
C GLY A 334 -25.69 3.77 8.77
N GLN A 335 -26.65 2.86 8.59
CA GLN A 335 -26.99 2.25 7.30
C GLN A 335 -25.80 1.52 6.66
N LEU A 336 -24.98 0.85 7.48
CA LEU A 336 -23.80 0.09 7.06
C LEU A 336 -23.96 -1.35 7.53
N ASP A 337 -24.29 -2.27 6.62
CA ASP A 337 -24.42 -3.70 6.92
C ASP A 337 -23.09 -4.42 6.69
N LEU A 338 -22.43 -4.82 7.78
CA LEU A 338 -21.18 -5.59 7.75
C LEU A 338 -21.40 -7.11 7.90
N SER A 339 -22.62 -7.59 7.78
CA SER A 339 -22.93 -9.00 7.88
C SER A 339 -22.39 -9.83 6.71
N ASP A 340 -22.43 -11.15 6.89
CA ASP A 340 -22.00 -12.14 5.90
C ASP A 340 -22.88 -12.15 4.65
N GLY A 341 -22.34 -12.75 3.60
CA GLY A 341 -23.07 -13.14 2.42
C GLY A 341 -22.79 -12.28 1.20
N VAL A 342 -23.47 -12.62 0.12
CA VAL A 342 -23.38 -11.91 -1.14
C VAL A 342 -24.26 -10.65 -1.12
N SER A 343 -23.86 -9.63 -1.88
CA SER A 343 -24.65 -8.42 -2.03
C SER A 343 -25.90 -8.69 -2.88
N ASP A 344 -27.03 -8.13 -2.47
CA ASP A 344 -28.28 -8.15 -3.22
C ASP A 344 -28.23 -7.29 -4.50
N ILE A 345 -27.34 -6.29 -4.53
CA ILE A 345 -27.15 -5.38 -5.68
C ILE A 345 -26.22 -6.01 -6.72
N ASN A 346 -25.16 -6.67 -6.28
CA ASN A 346 -24.22 -7.36 -7.16
C ASN A 346 -23.74 -8.66 -6.50
N PRO A 347 -24.24 -9.82 -6.98
CA PRO A 347 -23.95 -11.12 -6.39
C PRO A 347 -22.47 -11.55 -6.50
N ASP A 348 -21.68 -10.90 -7.35
CA ASP A 348 -20.24 -11.14 -7.44
C ASP A 348 -19.46 -10.43 -6.32
N HIS A 349 -20.11 -9.57 -5.55
CA HIS A 349 -19.51 -8.87 -4.43
C HIS A 349 -19.98 -9.42 -3.09
N PHE A 350 -19.08 -9.43 -2.12
CA PHE A 350 -19.44 -9.64 -0.72
C PHE A 350 -20.25 -8.44 -0.20
N LYS A 351 -21.30 -8.68 0.60
CA LYS A 351 -22.21 -7.64 1.08
C LYS A 351 -21.46 -6.51 1.79
N SER A 352 -20.74 -6.84 2.85
CA SER A 352 -20.00 -5.86 3.63
C SER A 352 -18.92 -5.11 2.82
N TYR A 353 -18.31 -5.75 1.81
CA TYR A 353 -17.41 -5.07 0.88
C TYR A 353 -18.14 -3.97 0.10
N ARG A 354 -19.32 -4.31 -0.43
CA ARG A 354 -20.11 -3.36 -1.20
C ARG A 354 -20.58 -2.19 -0.36
N GLU A 355 -21.07 -2.45 0.85
CA GLU A 355 -21.49 -1.45 1.82
C GLU A 355 -20.37 -0.45 2.17
N LEU A 356 -19.15 -0.93 2.33
CA LEU A 356 -17.99 -0.07 2.65
C LEU A 356 -17.62 0.88 1.50
N PHE A 357 -17.78 0.43 0.24
CA PHE A 357 -17.23 1.15 -0.93
C PHE A 357 -18.28 1.72 -1.88
N SER A 358 -19.55 1.38 -1.72
CA SER A 358 -20.64 1.82 -2.60
C SER A 358 -21.80 2.39 -1.79
N GLY A 359 -22.53 3.31 -2.34
CA GLY A 359 -23.79 3.76 -1.76
C GLY A 359 -24.95 2.89 -2.27
N ASP A 360 -25.94 2.68 -1.42
CA ASP A 360 -27.14 1.93 -1.69
C ASP A 360 -28.40 2.67 -1.24
N ASP A 361 -29.54 1.98 -1.11
CA ASP A 361 -30.77 2.55 -0.62
C ASP A 361 -30.89 2.35 0.89
N ALA A 362 -31.37 3.39 1.59
CA ALA A 362 -31.56 3.33 3.03
C ALA A 362 -32.64 2.29 3.40
N GLU A 363 -32.43 1.61 4.51
CA GLU A 363 -33.32 0.58 5.06
C GLU A 363 -33.98 1.07 6.36
N ILE A 364 -35.24 0.70 6.55
CA ILE A 364 -36.02 1.00 7.77
C ILE A 364 -36.84 -0.21 8.16
N LEU A 365 -37.20 -0.32 9.43
CA LEU A 365 -38.21 -1.28 9.88
C LEU A 365 -39.61 -0.77 9.56
N ASP A 366 -40.42 -1.58 8.92
CA ASP A 366 -41.84 -1.28 8.73
C ASP A 366 -42.63 -1.47 10.04
N ALA A 367 -43.94 -1.19 10.01
CA ALA A 367 -44.81 -1.32 11.18
C ALA A 367 -44.93 -2.78 11.68
N GLY A 368 -44.54 -3.76 10.89
CA GLY A 368 -44.51 -5.18 11.24
C GLY A 368 -43.15 -5.62 11.78
N GLY A 369 -42.15 -4.73 11.82
CA GLY A 369 -40.80 -5.03 12.22
C GLY A 369 -39.98 -5.75 11.15
N THR A 370 -40.36 -5.64 9.86
CA THR A 370 -39.61 -6.16 8.73
C THR A 370 -38.72 -5.08 8.14
N LEU A 371 -37.47 -5.43 7.85
CA LEU A 371 -36.52 -4.51 7.23
C LEU A 371 -36.89 -4.34 5.73
N ILE A 372 -37.14 -3.10 5.33
CA ILE A 372 -37.52 -2.74 3.98
C ILE A 372 -36.73 -1.51 3.49
N LYS A 373 -36.57 -1.37 2.17
CA LYS A 373 -35.97 -0.15 1.61
C LYS A 373 -36.89 1.05 1.87
N GLN A 374 -36.31 2.13 2.35
CA GLN A 374 -37.04 3.35 2.66
C GLN A 374 -37.46 4.07 1.37
N GLN A 375 -38.75 4.04 1.05
CA GLN A 375 -39.26 4.78 -0.09
C GLN A 375 -39.22 6.29 0.16
N ALA A 376 -38.72 7.05 -0.81
CA ALA A 376 -38.73 8.51 -0.77
C ALA A 376 -40.18 9.03 -0.87
N VAL A 377 -40.44 10.10 -0.13
CA VAL A 377 -41.74 10.77 -0.14
C VAL A 377 -41.57 12.27 -0.48
N ASP A 378 -42.58 12.82 -1.11
CA ASP A 378 -42.64 14.28 -1.31
C ASP A 378 -42.68 14.98 0.05
N PRO A 379 -41.77 15.92 0.33
CA PRO A 379 -41.66 16.53 1.64
C PRO A 379 -42.86 17.43 2.03
N LEU A 380 -43.68 17.84 1.07
CA LEU A 380 -44.84 18.70 1.27
C LEU A 380 -46.12 17.89 1.47
N THR A 381 -46.28 16.81 0.73
CA THR A 381 -47.53 16.03 0.68
C THR A 381 -47.45 14.71 1.41
N GLY A 382 -46.20 14.19 1.65
CA GLY A 382 -45.97 12.88 2.21
C GLY A 382 -46.31 11.72 1.26
N THR A 383 -46.56 12.01 -0.03
CA THR A 383 -46.89 10.97 -1.02
C THR A 383 -45.63 10.23 -1.50
N PRO A 384 -45.67 8.90 -1.66
CA PRO A 384 -44.56 8.14 -2.22
C PRO A 384 -44.12 8.64 -3.60
N LEU A 385 -42.79 8.67 -3.83
CA LEU A 385 -42.20 9.09 -5.09
C LEU A 385 -41.90 7.86 -5.96
N PHE A 386 -42.12 8.00 -7.27
CA PHE A 386 -41.85 7.01 -8.30
C PHE A 386 -41.08 7.65 -9.46
N ALA A 387 -40.29 6.85 -10.17
CA ALA A 387 -39.69 7.29 -11.42
C ALA A 387 -40.80 7.55 -12.47
N LEU A 388 -40.51 8.43 -13.41
CA LEU A 388 -41.46 8.74 -14.48
C LEU A 388 -41.32 7.73 -15.62
N ASP A 389 -42.45 7.30 -16.16
CA ASP A 389 -42.49 6.46 -17.35
C ASP A 389 -42.17 7.30 -18.64
N ALA A 390 -42.23 6.66 -19.82
CA ALA A 390 -41.95 7.32 -21.09
C ALA A 390 -42.94 8.45 -21.44
N ASN A 391 -44.07 8.51 -20.75
CA ASN A 391 -45.12 9.55 -20.96
C ASN A 391 -44.97 10.69 -19.94
N GLY A 392 -44.11 10.54 -18.95
CA GLY A 392 -43.92 11.49 -17.87
C GLY A 392 -44.81 11.26 -16.65
N ASP A 393 -45.51 10.13 -16.58
CA ASP A 393 -46.36 9.75 -15.46
C ASP A 393 -45.58 8.90 -14.42
N PRO A 394 -45.91 8.98 -13.11
CA PRO A 394 -45.28 8.13 -12.09
C PRO A 394 -45.51 6.65 -12.34
N ASP A 395 -44.43 5.87 -12.44
CA ASP A 395 -44.48 4.41 -12.63
C ASP A 395 -44.48 3.67 -11.27
N PRO A 396 -45.59 3.10 -10.83
CA PRO A 396 -45.68 2.39 -9.55
C PRO A 396 -44.74 1.17 -9.43
N LEU A 397 -44.21 0.68 -10.55
CA LEU A 397 -43.24 -0.43 -10.57
C LEU A 397 -41.77 0.06 -10.34
N GLN A 398 -41.57 1.37 -10.33
CA GLN A 398 -40.26 1.98 -10.14
C GLN A 398 -40.24 2.97 -8.96
N PRO A 399 -40.35 2.49 -7.71
CA PRO A 399 -40.28 3.35 -6.54
C PRO A 399 -38.89 4.02 -6.44
N ILE A 400 -38.88 5.28 -6.03
CA ILE A 400 -37.65 5.99 -5.70
C ILE A 400 -37.38 5.76 -4.21
N PHE A 401 -36.16 5.32 -3.89
CA PHE A 401 -35.74 5.09 -2.52
C PHE A 401 -34.87 6.22 -2.00
N VAL A 402 -34.87 6.42 -0.69
CA VAL A 402 -33.94 7.30 0.01
C VAL A 402 -32.55 6.69 -0.11
N ARG A 403 -31.55 7.49 -0.43
CA ARG A 403 -30.18 7.01 -0.46
C ARG A 403 -29.58 6.95 0.94
N ALA A 404 -28.95 5.83 1.25
CA ALA A 404 -28.11 5.70 2.43
C ALA A 404 -26.98 6.74 2.42
N PRO A 405 -26.35 7.03 3.57
CA PRO A 405 -25.14 7.84 3.59
C PRO A 405 -24.10 7.31 2.60
N GLY A 406 -23.29 8.19 2.03
CA GLY A 406 -22.27 7.80 1.05
C GLY A 406 -21.26 6.80 1.67
N PRO A 407 -20.49 6.09 0.81
CA PRO A 407 -19.63 4.99 1.22
C PRO A 407 -18.64 5.40 2.32
N SER A 408 -18.46 4.51 3.28
CA SER A 408 -17.58 4.72 4.44
C SER A 408 -16.11 4.77 4.05
N MET A 409 -15.72 4.02 3.01
CA MET A 409 -14.36 3.93 2.50
C MET A 409 -14.28 4.35 1.03
N ARG A 410 -13.08 4.69 0.59
CA ARG A 410 -12.80 5.09 -0.79
C ARG A 410 -11.79 4.14 -1.43
N VAL A 411 -12.01 3.80 -2.70
CA VAL A 411 -11.13 2.94 -3.50
C VAL A 411 -9.69 3.48 -3.64
N ALA A 412 -9.49 4.76 -3.44
CA ALA A 412 -8.15 5.37 -3.43
C ALA A 412 -7.29 4.96 -2.22
N GLY A 413 -7.86 4.21 -1.28
CA GLY A 413 -7.17 3.61 -0.15
C GLY A 413 -7.35 4.32 1.19
N ALA A 414 -6.62 3.88 2.20
CA ALA A 414 -6.79 4.32 3.59
C ALA A 414 -6.64 5.84 3.78
N ILE A 415 -5.67 6.47 3.13
CA ILE A 415 -5.49 7.94 3.22
C ILE A 415 -6.74 8.69 2.73
N ALA A 416 -7.33 8.23 1.63
CA ALA A 416 -8.58 8.83 1.13
C ALA A 416 -9.81 8.44 1.97
N SER A 417 -9.68 7.45 2.83
CA SER A 417 -10.69 6.96 3.77
C SER A 417 -10.44 7.44 5.21
N SER A 418 -9.68 8.51 5.38
CA SER A 418 -9.27 9.03 6.69
C SER A 418 -10.46 9.28 7.63
N ARG A 419 -11.61 9.70 7.11
CA ARG A 419 -12.83 9.89 7.90
C ARG A 419 -13.34 8.59 8.54
N PHE A 420 -13.18 7.45 7.86
CA PHE A 420 -13.50 6.14 8.43
C PHE A 420 -12.54 5.81 9.55
N PHE A 421 -11.23 5.82 9.28
CA PHE A 421 -10.21 5.44 10.25
C PHE A 421 -10.11 6.38 11.46
N SER A 422 -10.34 7.69 11.27
CA SER A 422 -10.31 8.66 12.37
C SER A 422 -11.35 8.40 13.46
N ARG A 423 -12.42 7.65 13.20
CA ARG A 423 -13.38 7.25 14.24
C ARG A 423 -12.74 6.38 15.31
N PHE A 424 -11.87 5.48 14.90
CA PHE A 424 -11.18 4.53 15.79
C PHE A 424 -10.04 5.19 16.59
N GLU A 425 -9.54 6.32 16.11
CA GLU A 425 -8.49 7.12 16.75
C GLU A 425 -9.05 8.26 17.63
N ASN A 426 -10.33 8.58 17.52
CA ASN A 426 -10.95 9.72 18.20
C ASN A 426 -11.55 9.34 19.54
N PRO A 427 -10.99 9.77 20.69
CA PRO A 427 -11.56 9.50 22.02
C PRO A 427 -12.98 10.03 22.23
N GLY A 428 -13.43 10.99 21.40
CA GLY A 428 -14.79 11.51 21.43
C GLY A 428 -15.83 10.60 20.76
N ASP A 429 -15.41 9.60 20.00
CA ASP A 429 -16.28 8.59 19.38
C ASP A 429 -16.32 7.35 20.27
N ALA A 430 -17.20 7.39 21.29
CA ALA A 430 -17.27 6.35 22.32
C ALA A 430 -17.62 4.95 21.79
N ASP A 431 -18.17 4.86 20.58
CA ASP A 431 -18.58 3.58 20.00
C ASP A 431 -17.46 2.92 19.18
N HIS A 432 -16.53 3.70 18.65
CA HIS A 432 -15.49 3.19 17.76
C HIS A 432 -14.06 3.32 18.30
N PHE A 433 -13.82 4.24 19.26
CA PHE A 433 -12.47 4.48 19.77
C PHE A 433 -11.81 3.22 20.32
N GLY A 434 -10.61 2.92 19.83
CA GLY A 434 -9.80 1.78 20.25
C GLY A 434 -10.31 0.41 19.80
N THR A 435 -11.32 0.33 18.92
CA THR A 435 -11.85 -0.97 18.46
C THR A 435 -11.11 -1.61 17.31
N LEU A 436 -10.18 -0.89 16.65
CA LEU A 436 -9.29 -1.42 15.61
C LEU A 436 -7.81 -1.52 16.08
N SER A 437 -7.56 -1.46 17.37
CA SER A 437 -6.21 -1.65 17.94
C SER A 437 -5.88 -3.12 18.09
#